data_d60a5fd41afc20b602aa56b5ed7553e8
#
_entry.id   d60a5fd41afc20b602aa56b5ed7553e8
#
_cell.length_a   1.000
_cell.length_b   1.000
_cell.length_c   1.000
_cell.angle_alpha   90.00
_cell.angle_beta   90.00
_cell.angle_gamma   90.00
#
_symmetry.space_group_name_H-M   'P 1'
#
loop_
_entity.id
_entity.type
_entity.pdbx_description
1 polymer ?
#
loop_
_entity_poly.entity_id
_entity_poly.type
_entity_poly.pdbx_seq_one_letter_code
_entity_poly.pdbx_strand_id
1 'polypeptide(L)'
;MHLDTTLSKKILAWYDNSKRDLPWRVSKKSPKKLYYRLLSEFMLQQTQVKTVLPYFKKFTKKFPTLKSLSKSNEKKILKMWEGLGYYRRARNLYACSKQLI
;
A
#
# COMPACT_ATOMS: atom_id res chain seq x y z
N MET A 1 -7.89 -10.30 -23.08
CA MET A 1 -7.48 -9.14 -23.86
C MET A 1 -5.97 -9.17 -24.05
N HIS A 2 -5.52 -9.14 -25.29
CA HIS A 2 -4.10 -9.12 -25.58
C HIS A 2 -3.62 -7.70 -25.75
N LEU A 3 -2.66 -7.32 -24.93
CA LEU A 3 -1.95 -6.07 -25.14
C LEU A 3 -0.88 -6.28 -26.19
N ASP A 4 -0.70 -5.29 -27.07
CA ASP A 4 0.43 -5.26 -27.97
C ASP A 4 1.73 -5.36 -27.15
N THR A 5 2.67 -6.18 -27.61
CA THR A 5 3.95 -6.39 -26.94
C THR A 5 4.69 -5.07 -26.70
N THR A 6 4.66 -4.17 -27.70
CA THR A 6 5.31 -2.85 -27.58
C THR A 6 4.65 -2.01 -26.50
N LEU A 7 3.31 -2.01 -26.46
CA LEU A 7 2.56 -1.28 -25.43
C LEU A 7 2.82 -1.86 -24.03
N SER A 8 2.85 -3.19 -23.91
CA SER A 8 3.15 -3.85 -22.67
C SER A 8 4.54 -3.46 -22.15
N LYS A 9 5.54 -3.44 -23.02
CA LYS A 9 6.90 -3.03 -22.66
C LYS A 9 6.96 -1.58 -22.19
N LYS A 10 6.23 -0.68 -22.87
CA LYS A 10 6.17 0.73 -22.47
C LYS A 10 5.50 0.90 -21.12
N ILE A 11 4.42 0.18 -20.85
CA ILE A 11 3.72 0.22 -19.58
C ILE A 11 4.62 -0.29 -18.47
N LEU A 12 5.30 -1.41 -18.69
CA LEU A 12 6.22 -1.98 -17.70
C LEU A 12 7.40 -1.05 -17.42
N ALA A 13 7.97 -0.46 -18.44
CA ALA A 13 9.07 0.49 -18.28
C ALA A 13 8.62 1.72 -17.50
N TRP A 14 7.46 2.27 -17.83
CA TRP A 14 6.89 3.39 -17.08
C TRP A 14 6.65 3.03 -15.62
N TYR A 15 6.07 1.86 -15.38
CA TYR A 15 5.78 1.38 -14.03
C TYR A 15 7.06 1.24 -13.21
N ASP A 16 8.10 0.63 -13.79
CA ASP A 16 9.37 0.47 -13.11
C ASP A 16 10.03 1.80 -12.78
N ASN A 17 10.01 2.74 -13.71
CA ASN A 17 10.58 4.08 -13.49
C ASN A 17 9.82 4.84 -12.42
N SER A 18 8.48 4.82 -12.49
CA SER A 18 7.63 5.48 -11.51
C SER A 18 7.78 4.85 -10.13
N LYS A 19 7.96 3.53 -10.08
CA LYS A 19 8.07 2.77 -8.85
C LYS A 19 9.34 3.09 -8.07
N ARG A 20 10.41 3.55 -8.74
CA ARG A 20 11.67 3.88 -8.09
C ARG A 20 11.52 4.94 -7.01
N ASP A 21 10.67 5.93 -7.25
CA ASP A 21 10.51 7.08 -6.38
C ASP A 21 9.35 6.94 -5.39
N LEU A 22 8.71 5.77 -5.37
CA LEU A 22 7.56 5.54 -4.49
C LEU A 22 8.03 5.12 -3.09
N PRO A 23 7.39 5.65 -2.05
CA PRO A 23 7.83 5.41 -0.67
C PRO A 23 7.68 3.96 -0.21
N TRP A 24 6.82 3.17 -0.85
CA TRP A 24 6.66 1.76 -0.50
C TRP A 24 7.65 0.84 -1.19
N ARG A 25 8.47 1.38 -2.07
CA ARG A 25 9.50 0.59 -2.73
C ARG A 25 10.75 0.58 -1.87
N VAL A 26 10.98 -0.54 -1.22
CA VAL A 26 12.15 -0.72 -0.36
C VAL A 26 12.97 -1.92 -0.83
N SER A 27 14.21 -2.00 -0.36
CA SER A 27 15.11 -3.12 -0.70
C SER A 27 14.47 -4.46 -0.35
N LYS A 28 14.79 -5.50 -1.13
CA LYS A 28 14.34 -6.87 -0.84
C LYS A 28 14.75 -7.34 0.55
N LYS A 29 15.84 -6.80 1.09
CA LYS A 29 16.36 -7.14 2.40
C LYS A 29 15.78 -6.29 3.54
N SER A 30 14.97 -5.27 3.21
CA SER A 30 14.39 -4.41 4.23
C SER A 30 13.34 -5.17 5.05
N PRO A 31 13.34 -5.03 6.38
CA PRO A 31 12.28 -5.60 7.21
C PRO A 31 10.92 -4.96 6.96
N LYS A 32 10.89 -3.79 6.30
CA LYS A 32 9.65 -3.08 5.96
C LYS A 32 9.01 -3.58 4.67
N LYS A 33 9.69 -4.43 3.91
CA LYS A 33 9.23 -4.83 2.58
C LYS A 33 7.82 -5.43 2.57
N LEU A 34 7.57 -6.40 3.44
CA LEU A 34 6.27 -7.05 3.52
C LEU A 34 5.17 -6.05 3.88
N TYR A 35 5.40 -5.25 4.90
CA TYR A 35 4.42 -4.27 5.37
C TYR A 35 4.13 -3.22 4.30
N TYR A 36 5.17 -2.64 3.71
CA TYR A 36 5.00 -1.59 2.72
C TYR A 36 4.29 -2.10 1.46
N ARG A 37 4.64 -3.30 1.03
CA ARG A 37 3.97 -3.93 -0.11
C ARG A 37 2.50 -4.20 0.19
N LEU A 38 2.21 -4.78 1.34
CA LEU A 38 0.85 -5.08 1.77
C LEU A 38 0.00 -3.82 1.83
N LEU A 39 0.50 -2.81 2.54
CA LEU A 39 -0.21 -1.54 2.72
C LEU A 39 -0.45 -0.84 1.38
N SER A 40 0.57 -0.73 0.55
CA SER A 40 0.44 -0.07 -0.75
C SER A 40 -0.55 -0.81 -1.66
N GLU A 41 -0.53 -2.13 -1.68
CA GLU A 41 -1.46 -2.91 -2.51
C GLU A 41 -2.91 -2.68 -2.09
N PHE A 42 -3.19 -2.66 -0.79
CA PHE A 42 -4.55 -2.37 -0.33
C PHE A 42 -4.97 -0.93 -0.64
N MET A 43 -4.07 0.02 -0.45
CA MET A 43 -4.39 1.43 -0.73
C MET A 43 -4.58 1.70 -2.22
N LEU A 44 -3.80 1.03 -3.08
CA LEU A 44 -3.83 1.26 -4.53
C LEU A 44 -4.99 0.56 -5.24
N GLN A 45 -5.71 -0.34 -4.56
CA GLN A 45 -6.91 -0.93 -5.16
C GLN A 45 -7.93 0.17 -5.44
N GLN A 46 -8.22 0.40 -6.73
CA GLN A 46 -9.19 1.39 -7.19
C GLN A 46 -8.86 2.84 -6.80
N THR A 47 -7.60 3.12 -6.46
CA THR A 47 -7.16 4.46 -6.06
C THR A 47 -5.84 4.78 -6.74
N GLN A 48 -5.71 5.99 -7.25
CA GLN A 48 -4.50 6.42 -7.95
C GLN A 48 -3.35 6.67 -6.99
N VAL A 49 -2.13 6.45 -7.48
CA VAL A 49 -0.89 6.67 -6.72
C VAL A 49 -0.85 8.07 -6.08
N LYS A 50 -1.18 9.09 -6.85
CA LYS A 50 -1.18 10.48 -6.39
C LYS A 50 -2.03 10.67 -5.14
N THR A 51 -3.19 10.02 -5.10
CA THR A 51 -4.10 10.10 -3.95
C THR A 51 -3.58 9.30 -2.77
N VAL A 52 -2.95 8.16 -3.03
CA VAL A 52 -2.45 7.27 -1.98
C VAL A 52 -1.21 7.83 -1.27
N LEU A 53 -0.34 8.53 -1.97
CA LEU A 53 0.94 9.00 -1.42
C LEU A 53 0.84 9.67 -0.05
N PRO A 54 -0.03 10.68 0.16
CA PRO A 54 -0.12 11.33 1.48
C PRO A 54 -0.66 10.40 2.55
N TYR A 55 -1.60 9.51 2.19
CA TYR A 55 -2.14 8.54 3.13
C TYR A 55 -1.11 7.51 3.56
N PHE A 56 -0.33 7.01 2.61
CA PHE A 56 0.74 6.06 2.90
C PHE A 56 1.75 6.65 3.88
N LYS A 57 2.16 7.89 3.65
CA LYS A 57 3.12 8.57 4.52
C LYS A 57 2.58 8.76 5.94
N LYS A 58 1.34 9.20 6.07
CA LYS A 58 0.68 9.36 7.38
C LYS A 58 0.53 8.02 8.09
N PHE A 59 0.12 7.01 7.34
CA PHE A 59 -0.15 5.68 7.88
C PHE A 59 1.13 5.03 8.41
N THR A 60 2.21 5.09 7.65
CA THR A 60 3.49 4.51 8.07
C THR A 60 4.16 5.30 9.19
N LYS A 61 3.83 6.57 9.33
CA LYS A 61 4.27 7.36 10.47
C LYS A 61 3.55 6.95 11.75
N LYS A 62 2.24 6.72 11.68
CA LYS A 62 1.43 6.30 12.83
C LYS A 62 1.66 4.83 13.16
N PHE A 63 1.74 3.98 12.15
CA PHE A 63 1.98 2.54 12.30
C PHE A 63 3.23 2.18 11.51
N PRO A 64 4.42 2.32 12.10
CA PRO A 64 5.67 2.12 11.35
C PRO A 64 5.98 0.67 11.00
N THR A 65 5.34 -0.29 11.67
CA THR A 65 5.55 -1.72 11.41
C THR A 65 4.23 -2.45 11.29
N LEU A 66 4.27 -3.63 10.66
CA LEU A 66 3.11 -4.51 10.58
C LEU A 66 2.60 -4.88 11.97
N LYS A 67 3.52 -5.10 12.91
CA LYS A 67 3.18 -5.41 14.29
C LYS A 67 2.42 -4.25 14.96
N SER A 68 2.88 -3.02 14.78
CA SER A 68 2.19 -1.85 15.34
C SER A 68 0.80 -1.70 14.76
N LEU A 69 0.62 -1.99 13.47
CA LEU A 69 -0.69 -1.98 12.84
C LEU A 69 -1.59 -3.05 13.45
N SER A 70 -1.10 -4.28 13.59
CA SER A 70 -1.87 -5.40 14.12
C SER A 70 -2.31 -5.19 15.57
N LYS A 71 -1.53 -4.45 16.34
CA LYS A 71 -1.83 -4.14 17.75
C LYS A 71 -2.79 -2.97 17.94
N SER A 72 -3.11 -2.27 16.87
CA SER A 72 -4.06 -1.16 16.93
C SER A 72 -5.50 -1.68 16.98
N ASN A 73 -6.46 -0.86 16.63
CA ASN A 73 -7.85 -1.28 16.52
C ASN A 73 -8.45 -0.76 15.22
N GLU A 74 -9.55 -1.38 14.81
CA GLU A 74 -10.20 -1.06 13.55
C GLU A 74 -10.63 0.41 13.48
N LYS A 75 -11.12 0.95 14.57
CA LYS A 75 -11.58 2.34 14.62
C LYS A 75 -10.49 3.34 14.27
N LYS A 76 -9.29 3.15 14.83
CA LYS A 76 -8.15 4.03 14.53
C LYS A 76 -7.70 3.90 13.08
N ILE A 77 -7.70 2.68 12.57
CA ILE A 77 -7.29 2.42 11.19
C ILE A 77 -8.28 3.05 10.21
N LEU A 78 -9.58 2.89 10.44
CA LEU A 78 -10.61 3.51 9.62
C LEU A 78 -10.51 5.03 9.64
N LYS A 79 -10.22 5.60 10.80
CA LYS A 79 -10.03 7.05 10.91
C LYS A 79 -8.85 7.54 10.07
N MET A 80 -7.74 6.82 10.09
CA MET A 80 -6.57 7.14 9.26
C MET A 80 -6.85 6.98 7.77
N TRP A 81 -7.79 6.12 7.41
CA TRP A 81 -8.20 5.86 6.03
C TRP A 81 -9.24 6.85 5.53
N GLU A 82 -9.78 7.68 6.40
CA GLU A 82 -10.87 8.61 6.10
C GLU A 82 -10.50 9.51 4.92
N GLY A 83 -11.40 9.58 3.94
CA GLY A 83 -11.17 10.32 2.70
C GLY A 83 -10.63 9.49 1.55
N LEU A 84 -10.03 8.35 1.82
CA LEU A 84 -9.54 7.46 0.77
C LEU A 84 -10.66 6.63 0.13
N GLY A 85 -11.73 6.39 0.88
CA GLY A 85 -12.89 5.61 0.40
C GLY A 85 -12.67 4.11 0.41
N TYR A 86 -13.71 3.39 0.03
CA TYR A 86 -13.69 1.91 -0.05
C TYR A 86 -13.14 1.30 1.24
N TYR A 87 -13.79 1.56 2.34
CA TYR A 87 -13.32 1.23 3.70
C TYR A 87 -13.15 -0.27 3.96
N ARG A 88 -13.76 -1.12 3.14
CA ARG A 88 -13.55 -2.57 3.24
C ARG A 88 -12.07 -2.91 3.09
N ARG A 89 -11.34 -2.15 2.29
CA ARG A 89 -9.89 -2.35 2.12
C ARG A 89 -9.16 -2.16 3.44
N ALA A 90 -9.51 -1.13 4.20
CA ALA A 90 -8.89 -0.88 5.51
C ALA A 90 -9.19 -2.01 6.50
N ARG A 91 -10.42 -2.49 6.51
CA ARG A 91 -10.82 -3.62 7.36
C ARG A 91 -10.07 -4.89 6.98
N ASN A 92 -9.96 -5.16 5.69
CA ASN A 92 -9.25 -6.34 5.19
C ASN A 92 -7.75 -6.24 5.49
N LEU A 93 -7.17 -5.05 5.35
CA LEU A 93 -5.78 -4.81 5.72
C LEU A 93 -5.53 -5.15 7.19
N TYR A 94 -6.39 -4.65 8.07
CA TYR A 94 -6.26 -4.91 9.50
C TYR A 94 -6.38 -6.40 9.83
N ALA A 95 -7.39 -7.07 9.26
CA ALA A 95 -7.58 -8.51 9.45
C ALA A 95 -6.36 -9.30 8.94
N CYS A 96 -5.83 -8.91 7.79
CA CYS A 96 -4.65 -9.55 7.21
C CYS A 96 -3.42 -9.35 8.11
N SER A 97 -3.24 -8.16 8.67
CA SER A 97 -2.11 -7.88 9.57
C SER A 97 -2.13 -8.78 10.80
N LYS A 98 -3.30 -9.06 11.33
CA LYS A 98 -3.46 -9.95 12.48
C LYS A 98 -3.10 -11.39 12.16
N GLN A 99 -3.40 -11.84 10.95
CA GLN A 99 -3.07 -13.20 10.52
C GLN A 99 -1.58 -13.39 10.28
N LEU A 100 -0.88 -12.33 9.88
CA LEU A 100 0.54 -12.37 9.57
C LEU A 100 1.45 -12.23 10.80
N ILE A 101 0.91 -11.80 11.90
CA ILE A 101 1.61 -11.69 13.17
C ILE A 101 1.18 -12.85 14.09
#